data_cdf9eec4cb6e537b4cae05473476e8a5
#
_entry.id   cdf9eec4cb6e537b4cae05473476e8a5
#
_cell.length_a   1.000
_cell.length_b   1.000
_cell.length_c   1.000
_cell.angle_alpha   90.00
_cell.angle_beta   90.00
_cell.angle_gamma   90.00
#
_symmetry.space_group_name_H-M   'P 1'
#
loop_
_entity.id
_entity.type
_entity.pdbx_description
1 polymer ?
#
loop_
_entity_poly.entity_id
_entity_poly.type
_entity_poly.pdbx_seq_one_letter_code
_entity_poly.pdbx_strand_id
1 'polypeptide(L)'
;MRKKIVAGNWKMNTTLQEGVELAKAVAAKSVETPEHVGLIVAPPFTHLASVAEALKGSKVELSAQNCADHEKGAYTGEVAVNMLTSVGCQWTILGHSERRQYYGETDEKLVEKTKLALAAGLGVILCVGENLDQREAGKHFDVVTEQIKNVLYNFTAEDMAKIIVAYEPVWAIGTGKTASAEQAEEIHACIRKVLAEKFGETVAEDTTILYGGSCKPSNAKELFAQKDIDGGLIGGAALKADDFIAIAQSY
;
A
#
# COMPACT_ATOMS: atom_id res chain seq x y z
N MET A 1 1.99 -11.53 -16.28
CA MET A 1 0.92 -10.48 -16.17
C MET A 1 0.96 -9.98 -14.76
N ARG A 2 1.02 -8.66 -14.54
CA ARG A 2 1.10 -8.04 -13.21
C ARG A 2 -0.09 -8.44 -12.33
N LYS A 3 0.18 -8.63 -11.03
CA LYS A 3 -0.90 -8.88 -10.06
C LYS A 3 -1.72 -7.60 -9.89
N LYS A 4 -3.02 -7.73 -10.00
CA LYS A 4 -3.96 -6.66 -9.66
C LYS A 4 -4.31 -6.76 -8.17
N ILE A 5 -4.15 -5.67 -7.42
CA ILE A 5 -4.31 -5.68 -5.96
C ILE A 5 -5.15 -4.48 -5.51
N VAL A 6 -6.11 -4.75 -4.64
CA VAL A 6 -6.85 -3.71 -3.91
C VAL A 6 -6.54 -3.87 -2.42
N ALA A 7 -5.80 -2.91 -1.87
CA ALA A 7 -5.37 -2.89 -0.48
C ALA A 7 -6.14 -1.81 0.29
N GLY A 8 -6.78 -2.19 1.39
CA GLY A 8 -7.56 -1.28 2.25
C GLY A 8 -6.76 -0.81 3.46
N ASN A 9 -6.30 0.43 3.45
CA ASN A 9 -5.69 1.07 4.61
C ASN A 9 -6.80 1.68 5.49
N TRP A 10 -7.10 1.05 6.63
CA TRP A 10 -8.14 1.54 7.53
C TRP A 10 -7.71 2.76 8.35
N LYS A 11 -6.40 3.05 8.32
CA LYS A 11 -5.80 4.15 9.10
C LYS A 11 -6.15 4.02 10.59
N MET A 12 -6.32 5.13 11.30
CA MET A 12 -6.69 5.17 12.72
C MET A 12 -8.23 5.23 12.86
N ASN A 13 -8.90 4.16 12.43
CA ASN A 13 -10.35 4.04 12.52
C ASN A 13 -10.74 2.68 13.10
N THR A 14 -11.98 2.59 13.55
CA THR A 14 -12.66 1.42 14.14
C THR A 14 -12.18 1.09 15.55
N THR A 15 -13.13 0.69 16.38
CA THR A 15 -12.86 -0.09 17.59
C THR A 15 -12.55 -1.53 17.21
N LEU A 16 -12.05 -2.33 18.13
CA LEU A 16 -11.74 -3.74 17.88
C LEU A 16 -12.95 -4.51 17.31
N GLN A 17 -14.13 -4.31 17.93
CA GLN A 17 -15.33 -5.02 17.49
C GLN A 17 -15.76 -4.60 16.09
N GLU A 18 -15.81 -3.30 15.82
CA GLU A 18 -16.13 -2.78 14.48
C GLU A 18 -15.15 -3.29 13.41
N GLY A 19 -13.85 -3.32 13.74
CA GLY A 19 -12.81 -3.82 12.83
C GLY A 19 -12.97 -5.31 12.54
N VAL A 20 -13.30 -6.13 13.53
CA VAL A 20 -13.58 -7.56 13.33
C VAL A 20 -14.84 -7.77 12.47
N GLU A 21 -15.90 -7.02 12.71
CA GLU A 21 -17.13 -7.11 11.89
C GLU A 21 -16.86 -6.67 10.43
N LEU A 22 -16.08 -5.60 10.23
CA LEU A 22 -15.66 -5.17 8.90
C LEU A 22 -14.82 -6.25 8.19
N ALA A 23 -13.85 -6.86 8.91
CA ALA A 23 -13.04 -7.94 8.36
C ALA A 23 -13.88 -9.14 7.92
N LYS A 24 -14.83 -9.58 8.76
CA LYS A 24 -15.77 -10.67 8.41
C LYS A 24 -16.59 -10.33 7.17
N ALA A 25 -17.10 -9.11 7.08
CA ALA A 25 -17.89 -8.66 5.93
C ALA A 25 -17.05 -8.66 4.65
N VAL A 26 -15.81 -8.18 4.70
CA VAL A 26 -14.87 -8.20 3.56
C VAL A 26 -14.53 -9.64 3.17
N ALA A 27 -14.22 -10.50 4.15
CA ALA A 27 -13.92 -11.92 3.91
C ALA A 27 -15.07 -12.64 3.22
N ALA A 28 -16.30 -12.47 3.73
CA ALA A 28 -17.51 -13.09 3.16
C ALA A 28 -17.75 -12.64 1.71
N LYS A 29 -17.56 -11.36 1.41
CA LYS A 29 -17.79 -10.80 0.07
C LYS A 29 -16.59 -10.98 -0.87
N SER A 30 -15.44 -11.42 -0.39
CA SER A 30 -14.22 -11.57 -1.22
C SER A 30 -14.42 -12.55 -2.38
N VAL A 31 -15.32 -13.52 -2.25
CA VAL A 31 -15.67 -14.48 -3.30
C VAL A 31 -16.37 -13.84 -4.51
N GLU A 32 -16.93 -12.64 -4.35
CA GLU A 32 -17.59 -11.88 -5.41
C GLU A 32 -16.58 -11.14 -6.33
N THR A 33 -15.30 -11.06 -5.93
CA THR A 33 -14.26 -10.36 -6.70
C THR A 33 -13.59 -11.31 -7.68
N PRO A 34 -13.09 -10.81 -8.83
CA PRO A 34 -12.36 -11.64 -9.79
C PRO A 34 -11.22 -12.41 -9.13
N GLU A 35 -10.99 -13.65 -9.55
CA GLU A 35 -9.97 -14.53 -8.95
C GLU A 35 -8.55 -13.97 -9.04
N HIS A 36 -8.26 -13.26 -10.13
CA HIS A 36 -6.95 -12.66 -10.39
C HIS A 36 -6.70 -11.35 -9.60
N VAL A 37 -7.68 -10.85 -8.84
CA VAL A 37 -7.53 -9.65 -8.00
C VAL A 37 -7.24 -10.06 -6.57
N GLY A 38 -6.06 -9.68 -6.08
CA GLY A 38 -5.65 -9.82 -4.68
C GLY A 38 -6.32 -8.78 -3.78
N LEU A 39 -6.69 -9.18 -2.58
CA LEU A 39 -7.27 -8.30 -1.56
C LEU A 39 -6.36 -8.27 -0.34
N ILE A 40 -6.06 -7.07 0.14
CA ILE A 40 -5.29 -6.84 1.37
C ILE A 40 -6.08 -5.90 2.27
N VAL A 41 -6.11 -6.15 3.59
CA VAL A 41 -6.63 -5.19 4.58
C VAL A 41 -5.58 -4.84 5.61
N ALA A 42 -5.48 -3.57 5.96
CA ALA A 42 -4.52 -3.04 6.92
C ALA A 42 -5.24 -2.31 8.07
N PRO A 43 -5.69 -3.04 9.10
CA PRO A 43 -6.30 -2.48 10.29
C PRO A 43 -5.26 -1.88 11.24
N PRO A 44 -5.66 -1.13 12.29
CA PRO A 44 -4.76 -0.73 13.38
C PRO A 44 -4.08 -1.92 14.05
N PHE A 45 -2.89 -1.72 14.64
CA PHE A 45 -2.13 -2.77 15.34
C PHE A 45 -2.93 -3.56 16.37
N THR A 46 -3.80 -2.87 17.11
CA THR A 46 -4.64 -3.45 18.16
C THR A 46 -5.64 -4.50 17.64
N HIS A 47 -5.87 -4.54 16.33
CA HIS A 47 -6.87 -5.43 15.70
C HIS A 47 -6.24 -6.64 15.03
N LEU A 48 -4.92 -6.61 14.75
CA LEU A 48 -4.26 -7.55 13.83
C LEU A 48 -4.56 -9.01 14.15
N ALA A 49 -4.35 -9.44 15.40
CA ALA A 49 -4.58 -10.84 15.79
C ALA A 49 -6.05 -11.28 15.59
N SER A 50 -7.01 -10.42 15.96
CA SER A 50 -8.43 -10.72 15.84
C SER A 50 -8.92 -10.65 14.38
N VAL A 51 -8.36 -9.74 13.58
CA VAL A 51 -8.66 -9.65 12.15
C VAL A 51 -8.05 -10.84 11.41
N ALA A 52 -6.82 -11.28 11.75
CA ALA A 52 -6.24 -12.50 11.20
C ALA A 52 -7.16 -13.70 11.36
N GLU A 53 -7.74 -13.86 12.56
CA GLU A 53 -8.72 -14.94 12.84
C GLU A 53 -9.99 -14.79 12.00
N ALA A 54 -10.51 -13.56 11.86
CA ALA A 54 -11.72 -13.27 11.07
C ALA A 54 -11.54 -13.51 9.56
N LEU A 55 -10.29 -13.42 9.05
CA LEU A 55 -9.96 -13.63 7.64
C LEU A 55 -9.66 -15.08 7.28
N LYS A 56 -9.55 -16.01 8.25
CA LYS A 56 -9.25 -17.42 7.98
C LYS A 56 -10.21 -18.04 6.97
N GLY A 57 -9.63 -18.74 6.00
CA GLY A 57 -10.40 -19.39 4.93
C GLY A 57 -10.87 -18.48 3.82
N SER A 58 -10.56 -17.18 3.87
CA SER A 58 -10.78 -16.24 2.77
C SER A 58 -9.48 -16.01 1.97
N LYS A 59 -9.60 -15.36 0.81
CA LYS A 59 -8.43 -14.95 0.01
C LYS A 59 -7.83 -13.59 0.41
N VAL A 60 -8.35 -12.97 1.48
CA VAL A 60 -7.95 -11.64 1.92
C VAL A 60 -6.68 -11.76 2.78
N GLU A 61 -5.63 -11.05 2.37
CA GLU A 61 -4.37 -11.00 3.09
C GLU A 61 -4.35 -9.86 4.11
N LEU A 62 -3.57 -10.03 5.17
CA LEU A 62 -3.47 -9.08 6.27
C LEU A 62 -2.18 -8.27 6.18
N SER A 63 -2.29 -6.94 6.29
CA SER A 63 -1.18 -6.01 6.36
C SER A 63 -1.16 -5.27 7.69
N ALA A 64 0.03 -4.98 8.20
CA ALA A 64 0.22 -3.93 9.18
C ALA A 64 0.26 -2.55 8.50
N GLN A 65 0.02 -1.47 9.27
CA GLN A 65 0.11 -0.09 8.78
C GLN A 65 1.50 0.52 8.92
N ASN A 66 2.43 -0.19 9.58
CA ASN A 66 3.82 0.20 9.84
C ASN A 66 4.56 -0.96 10.50
N CYS A 67 5.89 -0.85 10.63
CA CYS A 67 6.71 -1.63 11.55
C CYS A 67 7.83 -0.77 12.14
N ALA A 68 8.48 -1.25 13.20
CA ALA A 68 9.68 -0.64 13.75
C ALA A 68 10.88 -0.79 12.81
N ASP A 69 11.85 0.11 12.94
CA ASP A 69 13.17 0.07 12.30
C ASP A 69 14.23 -0.69 13.15
N HIS A 70 13.75 -1.52 14.09
CA HIS A 70 14.55 -2.32 15.01
C HIS A 70 13.92 -3.70 15.20
N GLU A 71 14.74 -4.73 15.34
CA GLU A 71 14.26 -6.11 15.53
C GLU A 71 13.61 -6.34 16.88
N LYS A 72 14.15 -5.75 17.94
CA LYS A 72 13.71 -5.87 19.33
C LYS A 72 14.45 -4.87 20.22
N GLY A 73 14.00 -4.67 21.44
CA GLY A 73 14.75 -3.95 22.48
C GLY A 73 13.96 -2.84 23.16
N ALA A 74 14.68 -1.85 23.69
CA ALA A 74 14.14 -0.75 24.49
C ALA A 74 13.53 0.35 23.58
N TYR A 75 12.47 0.02 22.87
CA TYR A 75 11.73 0.89 21.95
C TYR A 75 10.24 0.89 22.33
N THR A 76 9.95 1.45 23.50
CA THR A 76 8.61 1.42 24.10
C THR A 76 7.58 2.01 23.14
N GLY A 77 6.54 1.21 22.81
CA GLY A 77 5.45 1.61 21.91
C GLY A 77 5.61 1.15 20.47
N GLU A 78 6.82 0.70 20.05
CA GLU A 78 7.07 0.18 18.71
C GLU A 78 6.63 -1.28 18.55
N VAL A 79 6.31 -1.65 17.30
CA VAL A 79 5.92 -3.01 16.94
C VAL A 79 6.91 -3.58 15.93
N ALA A 80 7.69 -4.57 16.36
CA ALA A 80 8.70 -5.20 15.54
C ALA A 80 8.09 -6.17 14.51
N VAL A 81 8.82 -6.43 13.42
CA VAL A 81 8.37 -7.29 12.30
C VAL A 81 8.03 -8.72 12.74
N ASN A 82 8.76 -9.29 13.70
CA ASN A 82 8.49 -10.62 14.25
C ASN A 82 7.17 -10.67 15.06
N MET A 83 6.76 -9.56 15.68
CA MET A 83 5.45 -9.45 16.34
C MET A 83 4.34 -9.47 15.29
N LEU A 84 4.54 -8.79 14.14
CA LEU A 84 3.57 -8.77 13.03
C LEU A 84 3.40 -10.16 12.39
N THR A 85 4.50 -10.85 12.10
CA THR A 85 4.43 -12.20 11.53
C THR A 85 3.78 -13.18 12.50
N SER A 86 4.03 -13.03 13.81
CA SER A 86 3.46 -13.92 14.86
C SER A 86 1.92 -13.85 14.95
N VAL A 87 1.32 -12.75 14.51
CA VAL A 87 -0.14 -12.58 14.48
C VAL A 87 -0.74 -12.77 13.08
N GLY A 88 0.06 -13.23 12.11
CA GLY A 88 -0.41 -13.62 10.79
C GLY A 88 -0.40 -12.52 9.72
N CYS A 89 0.31 -11.40 9.93
CA CYS A 89 0.53 -10.43 8.87
C CYS A 89 1.38 -11.03 7.75
N GLN A 90 0.99 -10.77 6.50
CA GLN A 90 1.75 -11.09 5.30
C GLN A 90 2.42 -9.84 4.71
N TRP A 91 1.90 -8.65 5.01
CA TRP A 91 2.34 -7.37 4.47
C TRP A 91 2.53 -6.32 5.56
N THR A 92 3.26 -5.26 5.22
CA THR A 92 3.28 -4.00 5.98
C THR A 92 3.31 -2.81 5.03
N ILE A 93 2.55 -1.76 5.35
CA ILE A 93 2.61 -0.47 4.66
C ILE A 93 3.77 0.33 5.27
N LEU A 94 4.64 0.90 4.43
CA LEU A 94 5.78 1.72 4.84
C LEU A 94 5.81 3.03 4.04
N GLY A 95 6.22 4.12 4.69
CA GLY A 95 6.39 5.42 4.06
C GLY A 95 5.09 6.12 3.67
N HIS A 96 3.95 5.72 4.23
CA HIS A 96 2.68 6.42 4.00
C HIS A 96 2.83 7.92 4.28
N SER A 97 2.24 8.77 3.45
CA SER A 97 2.39 10.23 3.51
C SER A 97 2.13 10.81 4.91
N GLU A 98 1.14 10.30 5.63
CA GLU A 98 0.86 10.70 7.02
C GLU A 98 2.05 10.41 7.95
N ARG A 99 2.77 9.30 7.75
CA ARG A 99 3.93 8.96 8.57
C ARG A 99 5.16 9.80 8.23
N ARG A 100 5.38 10.08 6.95
CA ARG A 100 6.42 11.02 6.52
C ARG A 100 6.17 12.41 7.10
N GLN A 101 4.93 12.89 7.03
CA GLN A 101 4.55 14.25 7.44
C GLN A 101 4.48 14.42 8.95
N TYR A 102 3.83 13.50 9.68
CA TYR A 102 3.51 13.69 11.10
C TYR A 102 4.49 13.00 12.05
N TYR A 103 5.20 11.98 11.60
CA TYR A 103 6.07 11.15 12.44
C TYR A 103 7.53 11.16 11.99
N GLY A 104 7.91 12.02 11.02
CA GLY A 104 9.28 12.16 10.57
C GLY A 104 9.89 10.87 10.03
N GLU A 105 9.10 10.09 9.29
CA GLU A 105 9.56 8.86 8.66
C GLU A 105 10.38 9.21 7.40
N THR A 106 11.71 9.05 7.48
CA THR A 106 12.65 9.39 6.40
C THR A 106 12.93 8.19 5.51
N ASP A 107 13.52 8.43 4.32
CA ASP A 107 13.88 7.37 3.39
C ASP A 107 14.92 6.41 3.99
N GLU A 108 15.87 6.88 4.83
CA GLU A 108 16.83 6.04 5.53
C GLU A 108 16.14 5.07 6.50
N LYS A 109 15.16 5.55 7.27
CA LYS A 109 14.35 4.69 8.15
C LYS A 109 13.56 3.66 7.34
N LEU A 110 13.06 4.06 6.18
CA LEU A 110 12.30 3.16 5.31
C LEU A 110 13.19 2.07 4.71
N VAL A 111 14.45 2.35 4.41
CA VAL A 111 15.41 1.31 4.01
C VAL A 111 15.56 0.26 5.11
N GLU A 112 15.78 0.67 6.36
CA GLU A 112 15.94 -0.26 7.48
C GLU A 112 14.66 -1.06 7.76
N LYS A 113 13.49 -0.40 7.78
CA LYS A 113 12.20 -1.08 7.94
C LYS A 113 11.94 -2.11 6.84
N THR A 114 12.24 -1.74 5.59
CA THR A 114 12.06 -2.63 4.43
C THR A 114 12.97 -3.85 4.53
N LYS A 115 14.25 -3.66 4.90
CA LYS A 115 15.19 -4.78 5.14
C LYS A 115 14.65 -5.76 6.19
N LEU A 116 14.21 -5.22 7.34
CA LEU A 116 13.68 -6.04 8.43
C LEU A 116 12.39 -6.77 8.02
N ALA A 117 11.49 -6.09 7.31
CA ALA A 117 10.24 -6.69 6.84
C ALA A 117 10.50 -7.86 5.88
N LEU A 118 11.35 -7.66 4.87
CA LEU A 118 11.70 -8.69 3.89
C LEU A 118 12.43 -9.86 4.56
N ALA A 119 13.36 -9.61 5.47
CA ALA A 119 14.08 -10.64 6.23
C ALA A 119 13.13 -11.49 7.10
N ALA A 120 12.06 -10.89 7.63
CA ALA A 120 11.01 -11.58 8.37
C ALA A 120 9.97 -12.30 7.48
N GLY A 121 10.10 -12.19 6.16
CA GLY A 121 9.20 -12.80 5.19
C GLY A 121 7.95 -11.98 4.86
N LEU A 122 7.80 -10.77 5.41
CA LEU A 122 6.71 -9.85 5.05
C LEU A 122 6.92 -9.26 3.66
N GLY A 123 5.84 -9.08 2.92
CA GLY A 123 5.81 -8.17 1.80
C GLY A 123 5.70 -6.71 2.26
N VAL A 124 6.12 -5.79 1.42
CA VAL A 124 6.11 -4.35 1.70
C VAL A 124 5.26 -3.62 0.68
N ILE A 125 4.36 -2.75 1.15
CA ILE A 125 3.68 -1.75 0.33
C ILE A 125 4.38 -0.41 0.61
N LEU A 126 5.32 -0.01 -0.26
CA LEU A 126 6.08 1.23 -0.12
C LEU A 126 5.31 2.38 -0.73
N CYS A 127 4.99 3.38 0.09
CA CYS A 127 4.30 4.60 -0.34
C CYS A 127 5.29 5.69 -0.74
N VAL A 128 5.02 6.31 -1.89
CA VAL A 128 5.76 7.45 -2.44
C VAL A 128 4.76 8.48 -2.98
N GLY A 129 5.16 9.75 -2.98
CA GLY A 129 4.28 10.79 -3.53
C GLY A 129 4.70 12.19 -3.16
N GLU A 130 4.22 13.15 -3.94
CA GLU A 130 4.50 14.57 -3.81
C GLU A 130 3.37 15.32 -3.11
N ASN A 131 3.72 16.39 -2.41
CA ASN A 131 2.77 17.35 -1.85
C ASN A 131 2.34 18.40 -2.90
N LEU A 132 1.41 19.30 -2.51
CA LEU A 132 0.86 20.32 -3.41
C LEU A 132 1.92 21.30 -3.91
N ASP A 133 2.77 21.80 -3.02
CA ASP A 133 3.81 22.77 -3.39
C ASP A 133 4.80 22.18 -4.39
N GLN A 134 5.16 20.90 -4.22
CA GLN A 134 6.03 20.17 -5.15
C GLN A 134 5.34 19.95 -6.50
N ARG A 135 4.03 19.65 -6.50
CA ARG A 135 3.23 19.50 -7.72
C ARG A 135 3.14 20.81 -8.50
N GLU A 136 2.79 21.91 -7.81
CA GLU A 136 2.67 23.24 -8.42
C GLU A 136 4.02 23.78 -8.93
N ALA A 137 5.12 23.41 -8.28
CA ALA A 137 6.47 23.73 -8.74
C ALA A 137 6.96 22.84 -9.91
N GLY A 138 6.14 21.90 -10.40
CA GLY A 138 6.51 20.97 -11.47
C GLY A 138 7.56 19.92 -11.07
N LYS A 139 7.80 19.71 -9.77
CA LYS A 139 8.83 18.80 -9.22
C LYS A 139 8.33 17.40 -8.88
N HIS A 140 7.08 17.07 -9.19
CA HIS A 140 6.45 15.81 -8.80
C HIS A 140 7.19 14.57 -9.33
N PHE A 141 7.71 14.61 -10.56
CA PHE A 141 8.52 13.51 -11.10
C PHE A 141 9.84 13.34 -10.37
N ASP A 142 10.53 14.45 -10.06
CA ASP A 142 11.81 14.41 -9.35
C ASP A 142 11.64 13.85 -7.95
N VAL A 143 10.63 14.33 -7.21
CA VAL A 143 10.32 13.89 -5.84
C VAL A 143 10.04 12.39 -5.80
N VAL A 144 9.15 11.89 -6.66
CA VAL A 144 8.80 10.46 -6.69
C VAL A 144 10.01 9.62 -7.12
N THR A 145 10.77 10.08 -8.11
CA THR A 145 12.00 9.42 -8.55
C THR A 145 13.03 9.33 -7.41
N GLU A 146 13.22 10.42 -6.67
CA GLU A 146 14.16 10.47 -5.55
C GLU A 146 13.74 9.51 -4.43
N GLN A 147 12.46 9.52 -4.02
CA GLN A 147 11.94 8.60 -3.01
C GLN A 147 12.13 7.13 -3.40
N ILE A 148 11.86 6.77 -4.67
CA ILE A 148 12.10 5.42 -5.19
C ILE A 148 13.58 5.07 -5.13
N LYS A 149 14.46 5.94 -5.63
CA LYS A 149 15.90 5.70 -5.66
C LYS A 149 16.50 5.60 -4.25
N ASN A 150 16.12 6.50 -3.36
CA ASN A 150 16.65 6.53 -1.99
C ASN A 150 16.29 5.23 -1.22
N VAL A 151 15.12 4.66 -1.46
CA VAL A 151 14.67 3.46 -0.74
C VAL A 151 14.97 2.20 -1.55
N LEU A 152 14.40 2.04 -2.74
CA LEU A 152 14.40 0.76 -3.45
C LEU A 152 15.75 0.41 -4.10
N TYR A 153 16.60 1.38 -4.44
CA TYR A 153 17.91 1.08 -5.03
C TYR A 153 18.89 0.40 -4.07
N ASN A 154 18.51 0.25 -2.79
CA ASN A 154 19.25 -0.53 -1.78
C ASN A 154 18.90 -2.03 -1.81
N PHE A 155 17.97 -2.46 -2.66
CA PHE A 155 17.45 -3.83 -2.72
C PHE A 155 17.84 -4.52 -4.03
N THR A 156 17.67 -5.85 -4.06
CA THR A 156 17.96 -6.69 -5.24
C THR A 156 16.70 -6.85 -6.11
N ALA A 157 16.88 -7.40 -7.31
CA ALA A 157 15.77 -7.76 -8.19
C ALA A 157 14.85 -8.83 -7.57
N GLU A 158 15.42 -9.76 -6.78
CA GLU A 158 14.68 -10.80 -6.07
C GLU A 158 13.81 -10.21 -4.96
N ASP A 159 14.30 -9.19 -4.26
CA ASP A 159 13.54 -8.50 -3.20
C ASP A 159 12.28 -7.84 -3.77
N MET A 160 12.34 -7.34 -5.02
CA MET A 160 11.22 -6.69 -5.68
C MET A 160 10.00 -7.61 -5.85
N ALA A 161 10.17 -8.93 -5.84
CA ALA A 161 9.06 -9.88 -5.88
C ALA A 161 8.11 -9.80 -4.66
N LYS A 162 8.57 -9.17 -3.57
CA LYS A 162 7.81 -8.94 -2.34
C LYS A 162 7.51 -7.46 -2.08
N ILE A 163 7.75 -6.59 -3.05
CA ILE A 163 7.52 -5.15 -2.90
C ILE A 163 6.42 -4.71 -3.87
N ILE A 164 5.46 -3.99 -3.33
CA ILE A 164 4.43 -3.24 -4.04
C ILE A 164 4.76 -1.76 -3.85
N VAL A 165 4.62 -0.96 -4.89
CA VAL A 165 4.75 0.51 -4.77
C VAL A 165 3.34 1.10 -4.75
N ALA A 166 3.09 2.07 -3.87
CA ALA A 166 1.84 2.83 -3.84
C ALA A 166 2.13 4.31 -4.08
N TYR A 167 1.59 4.87 -5.16
CA TYR A 167 1.70 6.29 -5.45
C TYR A 167 0.59 7.07 -4.76
N GLU A 168 0.97 8.00 -3.91
CA GLU A 168 0.08 8.90 -3.18
C GLU A 168 0.19 10.34 -3.73
N PRO A 169 -0.78 10.83 -4.53
CA PRO A 169 -0.90 12.28 -4.77
C PRO A 169 -1.33 12.95 -3.45
N VAL A 170 -0.35 13.32 -2.58
CA VAL A 170 -0.63 13.77 -1.21
C VAL A 170 -1.58 14.97 -1.18
N TRP A 171 -1.53 15.83 -2.19
CA TRP A 171 -2.42 16.97 -2.40
C TRP A 171 -3.89 16.59 -2.66
N ALA A 172 -4.15 15.32 -3.01
CA ALA A 172 -5.49 14.78 -3.28
C ALA A 172 -6.01 13.87 -2.15
N ILE A 173 -5.23 13.65 -1.06
CA ILE A 173 -5.63 12.77 0.04
C ILE A 173 -6.40 13.60 1.07
N GLY A 174 -7.68 13.26 1.30
CA GLY A 174 -8.52 13.89 2.34
C GLY A 174 -8.91 15.35 2.05
N THR A 175 -8.55 15.89 0.89
CA THR A 175 -8.83 17.30 0.52
C THR A 175 -10.12 17.48 -0.29
N GLY A 176 -10.74 16.40 -0.73
CA GLY A 176 -11.85 16.42 -1.69
C GLY A 176 -11.41 16.60 -3.15
N LYS A 177 -10.12 16.86 -3.41
CA LYS A 177 -9.55 16.84 -4.75
C LYS A 177 -9.24 15.39 -5.15
N THR A 178 -9.27 15.10 -6.45
CA THR A 178 -8.87 13.83 -7.05
C THR A 178 -7.89 14.10 -8.17
N ALA A 179 -6.84 13.32 -8.28
CA ALA A 179 -6.04 13.32 -9.51
C ALA A 179 -6.90 12.74 -10.65
N SER A 180 -6.75 13.26 -11.88
CA SER A 180 -7.34 12.58 -13.02
C SER A 180 -6.64 11.24 -13.28
N ALA A 181 -7.28 10.35 -14.04
CA ALA A 181 -6.68 9.06 -14.39
C ALA A 181 -5.37 9.25 -15.17
N GLU A 182 -5.30 10.24 -16.05
CA GLU A 182 -4.10 10.59 -16.81
C GLU A 182 -3.00 11.13 -15.91
N GLN A 183 -3.32 12.00 -14.94
CA GLN A 183 -2.34 12.50 -13.98
C GLN A 183 -1.76 11.39 -13.10
N ALA A 184 -2.58 10.41 -12.74
CA ALA A 184 -2.13 9.23 -12.00
C ALA A 184 -1.24 8.36 -12.89
N GLU A 185 -1.66 8.10 -14.14
CA GLU A 185 -0.93 7.28 -15.11
C GLU A 185 0.46 7.85 -15.39
N GLU A 186 0.60 9.16 -15.58
CA GLU A 186 1.90 9.81 -15.81
C GLU A 186 2.93 9.45 -14.74
N ILE A 187 2.52 9.47 -13.47
CA ILE A 187 3.41 9.13 -12.35
C ILE A 187 3.64 7.62 -12.26
N HIS A 188 2.62 6.80 -12.48
CA HIS A 188 2.79 5.35 -12.50
C HIS A 188 3.76 4.90 -13.60
N ALA A 189 3.66 5.46 -14.80
CA ALA A 189 4.60 5.22 -15.89
C ALA A 189 6.03 5.69 -15.53
N CYS A 190 6.16 6.84 -14.88
CA CYS A 190 7.45 7.33 -14.37
C CYS A 190 8.05 6.35 -13.34
N ILE A 191 7.27 5.91 -12.35
CA ILE A 191 7.71 4.92 -11.35
C ILE A 191 8.22 3.67 -12.05
N ARG A 192 7.46 3.11 -12.99
CA ARG A 192 7.83 1.90 -13.72
C ARG A 192 9.14 2.07 -14.49
N LYS A 193 9.32 3.22 -15.15
CA LYS A 193 10.57 3.55 -15.82
C LYS A 193 11.76 3.60 -14.85
N VAL A 194 11.60 4.24 -13.68
CA VAL A 194 12.66 4.32 -12.66
C VAL A 194 13.01 2.93 -12.12
N LEU A 195 12.01 2.05 -11.95
CA LEU A 195 12.26 0.65 -11.57
C LEU A 195 13.02 -0.11 -12.67
N ALA A 196 12.67 0.10 -13.94
CA ALA A 196 13.36 -0.52 -15.07
C ALA A 196 14.83 -0.10 -15.17
N GLU A 197 15.15 1.17 -14.88
CA GLU A 197 16.54 1.67 -14.85
C GLU A 197 17.44 0.87 -13.90
N LYS A 198 16.93 0.41 -12.76
CA LYS A 198 17.71 -0.32 -11.75
C LYS A 198 17.62 -1.82 -11.87
N PHE A 199 16.39 -2.34 -12.07
CA PHE A 199 16.08 -3.76 -11.93
C PHE A 199 15.85 -4.47 -13.26
N GLY A 200 15.82 -3.72 -14.37
CA GLY A 200 15.49 -4.23 -15.71
C GLY A 200 13.98 -4.26 -15.99
N GLU A 201 13.64 -4.29 -17.28
CA GLU A 201 12.26 -4.21 -17.77
C GLU A 201 11.37 -5.33 -17.21
N THR A 202 11.88 -6.55 -17.12
CA THR A 202 11.10 -7.71 -16.63
C THR A 202 10.63 -7.49 -15.19
N VAL A 203 11.51 -7.06 -14.29
CA VAL A 203 11.17 -6.81 -12.89
C VAL A 203 10.23 -5.61 -12.78
N ALA A 204 10.48 -4.54 -13.53
CA ALA A 204 9.62 -3.37 -13.55
C ALA A 204 8.21 -3.71 -14.06
N GLU A 205 8.09 -4.53 -15.12
CA GLU A 205 6.80 -4.98 -15.65
C GLU A 205 6.07 -5.94 -14.70
N ASP A 206 6.77 -6.71 -13.87
CA ASP A 206 6.15 -7.61 -12.88
C ASP A 206 5.81 -6.90 -11.55
N THR A 207 6.37 -5.72 -11.29
CA THR A 207 6.10 -4.97 -10.06
C THR A 207 4.70 -4.34 -10.08
N THR A 208 3.90 -4.62 -9.06
CA THR A 208 2.57 -4.01 -8.87
C THR A 208 2.72 -2.57 -8.37
N ILE A 209 2.05 -1.63 -9.04
CA ILE A 209 2.01 -0.21 -8.66
C ILE A 209 0.56 0.20 -8.40
N LEU A 210 0.25 0.61 -7.16
CA LEU A 210 -1.09 0.97 -6.69
C LEU A 210 -1.29 2.48 -6.71
N TYR A 211 -2.49 2.91 -7.07
CA TYR A 211 -2.93 4.29 -6.89
C TYR A 211 -3.40 4.51 -5.45
N GLY A 212 -2.78 5.43 -4.71
CA GLY A 212 -3.04 5.74 -3.30
C GLY A 212 -3.82 7.03 -3.07
N GLY A 213 -4.33 7.67 -4.11
CA GLY A 213 -5.22 8.83 -4.00
C GLY A 213 -6.67 8.45 -3.72
N SER A 214 -7.58 9.43 -3.84
CA SER A 214 -9.02 9.20 -3.63
C SER A 214 -9.60 8.26 -4.68
N CYS A 215 -9.86 7.02 -4.28
CA CYS A 215 -10.49 5.99 -5.10
C CYS A 215 -11.83 5.56 -4.46
N LYS A 216 -12.86 5.49 -5.28
CA LYS A 216 -14.24 5.14 -4.91
C LYS A 216 -14.81 4.20 -5.99
N PRO A 217 -15.92 3.48 -5.73
CA PRO A 217 -16.56 2.65 -6.76
C PRO A 217 -16.86 3.40 -8.07
N SER A 218 -17.15 4.72 -7.97
CA SER A 218 -17.51 5.54 -9.12
C SER A 218 -16.36 5.91 -10.06
N ASN A 219 -15.10 5.88 -9.61
CA ASN A 219 -13.94 6.23 -10.43
C ASN A 219 -12.89 5.10 -10.56
N ALA A 220 -13.06 4.00 -9.83
CA ALA A 220 -12.11 2.91 -9.83
C ALA A 220 -11.90 2.30 -11.22
N LYS A 221 -12.98 2.11 -11.98
CA LYS A 221 -12.91 1.54 -13.34
C LYS A 221 -12.05 2.38 -14.29
N GLU A 222 -12.18 3.70 -14.24
CA GLU A 222 -11.41 4.63 -15.08
C GLU A 222 -9.93 4.63 -14.68
N LEU A 223 -9.64 4.64 -13.38
CA LEU A 223 -8.28 4.56 -12.84
C LEU A 223 -7.61 3.21 -13.22
N PHE A 224 -8.30 2.10 -13.01
CA PHE A 224 -7.72 0.77 -13.21
C PHE A 224 -7.65 0.35 -14.69
N ALA A 225 -8.31 1.12 -15.59
CA ALA A 225 -8.16 0.96 -17.04
C ALA A 225 -6.83 1.53 -17.56
N GLN A 226 -6.11 2.32 -16.76
CA GLN A 226 -4.81 2.87 -17.15
C GLN A 226 -3.76 1.75 -17.22
N LYS A 227 -2.79 1.94 -18.13
CA LYS A 227 -1.79 0.91 -18.47
C LYS A 227 -0.92 0.50 -17.28
N ASP A 228 -0.48 1.49 -16.51
CA ASP A 228 0.51 1.30 -15.45
C ASP A 228 -0.07 1.30 -14.03
N ILE A 229 -1.41 1.44 -13.90
CA ILE A 229 -2.13 1.32 -12.63
C ILE A 229 -2.58 -0.13 -12.40
N ASP A 230 -2.05 -0.77 -11.36
CA ASP A 230 -2.31 -2.19 -11.06
C ASP A 230 -3.28 -2.39 -9.89
N GLY A 231 -3.97 -1.33 -9.48
CA GLY A 231 -4.95 -1.36 -8.40
C GLY A 231 -4.90 -0.14 -7.51
N GLY A 232 -5.34 -0.29 -6.27
CA GLY A 232 -5.42 0.84 -5.36
C GLY A 232 -5.04 0.53 -3.93
N LEU A 233 -4.44 1.52 -3.25
CA LEU A 233 -4.32 1.58 -1.80
C LEU A 233 -5.45 2.49 -1.29
N ILE A 234 -6.53 1.86 -0.80
CA ILE A 234 -7.81 2.49 -0.54
C ILE A 234 -7.91 2.96 0.91
N GLY A 235 -8.19 4.24 1.12
CA GLY A 235 -8.44 4.79 2.46
C GLY A 235 -9.91 4.67 2.87
N GLY A 236 -10.64 5.77 2.95
CA GLY A 236 -11.99 5.85 3.51
C GLY A 236 -13.01 4.86 2.93
N ALA A 237 -12.96 4.56 1.63
CA ALA A 237 -13.85 3.58 1.01
C ALA A 237 -13.60 2.14 1.53
N ALA A 238 -12.39 1.85 2.05
CA ALA A 238 -12.09 0.55 2.64
C ALA A 238 -12.74 0.32 4.02
N LEU A 239 -13.35 1.35 4.62
CA LEU A 239 -14.11 1.25 5.86
C LEU A 239 -15.55 0.76 5.65
N LYS A 240 -15.94 0.51 4.41
CA LYS A 240 -17.23 -0.09 4.01
C LYS A 240 -16.96 -1.28 3.11
N ALA A 241 -17.36 -2.47 3.56
CA ALA A 241 -17.11 -3.70 2.82
C ALA A 241 -17.66 -3.65 1.38
N ASP A 242 -18.88 -3.09 1.20
CA ASP A 242 -19.51 -2.98 -0.11
C ASP A 242 -18.72 -2.08 -1.07
N ASP A 243 -18.27 -0.91 -0.60
CA ASP A 243 -17.47 0.01 -1.41
C ASP A 243 -16.11 -0.62 -1.77
N PHE A 244 -15.45 -1.27 -0.80
CA PHE A 244 -14.15 -1.92 -1.01
C PHE A 244 -14.24 -3.06 -2.04
N ILE A 245 -15.25 -3.90 -1.93
CA ILE A 245 -15.50 -5.00 -2.88
C ILE A 245 -15.90 -4.47 -4.26
N ALA A 246 -16.76 -3.44 -4.33
CA ALA A 246 -17.12 -2.81 -5.59
C ALA A 246 -15.92 -2.20 -6.33
N ILE A 247 -14.94 -1.63 -5.59
CA ILE A 247 -13.66 -1.19 -6.17
C ILE A 247 -12.89 -2.39 -6.74
N ALA A 248 -12.81 -3.50 -6.02
CA ALA A 248 -12.11 -4.70 -6.49
C ALA A 248 -12.80 -5.39 -7.70
N GLN A 249 -14.09 -5.16 -7.88
CA GLN A 249 -14.86 -5.64 -9.04
C GLN A 249 -14.71 -4.75 -10.30
N SER A 250 -13.96 -3.65 -10.21
CA SER A 250 -13.82 -2.68 -11.31
C SER A 250 -12.85 -3.13 -12.41
N TYR A 251 -12.27 -4.33 -12.31
CA TYR A 251 -11.40 -4.96 -13.32
C TYR A 251 -12.19 -5.75 -14.37
#